data_fb9ca60fdcc8c23281a4aaf9cd7b88eb
#
_entry.id   fb9ca60fdcc8c23281a4aaf9cd7b88eb
#
_cell.length_a   1.000
_cell.length_b   1.000
_cell.length_c   1.000
_cell.angle_alpha   90.00
_cell.angle_beta   90.00
_cell.angle_gamma   90.00
#
_symmetry.space_group_name_H-M   'P 1'
#
loop_
_entity.id
_entity.type
_entity.pdbx_description
1 polymer ?
#
loop_
_entity_poly.entity_id
_entity_poly.type
_entity_poly.pdbx_seq_one_letter_code
_entity_poly.pdbx_strand_id
1 'polypeptide(L)'
;QLFARQTWRRLRPGTGFLIFLLIAAPWHVLATLRMPPHFVFTMHSGPGEYHGFFWFYFMNEHVLRFLGLRYPHDYNTVPRLAFWLLNLVWLFPWSFYFPAAIRLNYRPSDRAGRTRLMALCWTGFLLLFFSFSTTQEYYSLPIYPALALLLGSAMDSQAGYKWFKGSSRALAAVYAAALATICVILYAVRTVSATGDIASALQQHPNDYTLSLGHMGDLTLRSFAYLRGPLAVAALACAVGMLGAWFLRRRGAVLAVAASMIIFFHAARLAMVVFDPYLSSRPLAEKLVQAPPGQVIIDGTYYPFSSLLYYSGREALLLDGRYNNLEYGSYAPGSPPVFIDDDQFARLWSSGSRYYLASDGSRLKLLNKLAGNGNLHEVAESGGKFLFTNHAPETHNSSMKGDAERTW
;
A
#
# COMPACT_ATOMS: atom_id res chain seq x y z
N GLN A 1 28.19 -22.89 -19.91
CA GLN A 1 28.33 -23.56 -18.58
C GLN A 1 27.00 -24.15 -18.08
N LEU A 2 25.84 -23.57 -18.43
CA LEU A 2 24.50 -24.10 -18.05
C LEU A 2 24.27 -25.54 -18.53
N PHE A 3 24.82 -25.93 -19.67
CA PHE A 3 24.69 -27.28 -20.23
C PHE A 3 25.80 -28.24 -19.83
N ALA A 4 26.75 -27.82 -18.98
CA ALA A 4 27.79 -28.68 -18.49
C ALA A 4 27.23 -29.73 -17.51
N ARG A 5 27.42 -31.03 -17.83
CA ARG A 5 26.98 -32.17 -17.02
C ARG A 5 27.40 -32.05 -15.55
N GLN A 6 28.57 -31.43 -15.30
CA GLN A 6 29.12 -31.23 -13.99
C GLN A 6 28.30 -30.19 -13.15
N THR A 7 27.72 -29.16 -13.80
CA THR A 7 26.86 -28.18 -13.13
C THR A 7 25.57 -28.86 -12.63
N TRP A 8 24.93 -29.65 -13.46
CA TRP A 8 23.70 -30.38 -13.10
C TRP A 8 23.95 -31.43 -12.00
N ARG A 9 25.12 -32.13 -12.04
CA ARG A 9 25.50 -33.04 -10.95
C ARG A 9 25.68 -32.33 -9.62
N ARG A 10 26.25 -31.11 -9.62
CA ARG A 10 26.45 -30.32 -8.39
C ARG A 10 25.14 -29.75 -7.85
N LEU A 11 24.27 -29.28 -8.72
CA LEU A 11 22.99 -28.71 -8.34
C LEU A 11 22.01 -29.74 -7.78
N ARG A 12 22.16 -31.03 -8.16
CA ARG A 12 21.24 -32.12 -7.77
C ARG A 12 19.78 -31.77 -7.93
N PRO A 13 19.33 -31.30 -9.13
CA PRO A 13 17.98 -30.74 -9.31
C PRO A 13 16.87 -31.73 -8.95
N GLY A 14 17.07 -33.04 -9.19
CA GLY A 14 16.10 -34.07 -8.82
C GLY A 14 15.86 -34.13 -7.30
N THR A 15 16.94 -34.12 -6.50
CA THR A 15 16.82 -34.10 -5.03
C THR A 15 16.17 -32.79 -4.56
N GLY A 16 16.57 -31.65 -5.12
CA GLY A 16 15.99 -30.35 -4.80
C GLY A 16 14.49 -30.29 -5.11
N PHE A 17 14.08 -30.82 -6.28
CA PHE A 17 12.69 -30.89 -6.68
C PHE A 17 11.88 -31.83 -5.77
N LEU A 18 12.43 -32.97 -5.39
CA LEU A 18 11.78 -33.88 -4.45
C LEU A 18 11.54 -33.22 -3.08
N ILE A 19 12.57 -32.55 -2.53
CA ILE A 19 12.42 -31.81 -1.27
C ILE A 19 11.37 -30.71 -1.41
N PHE A 20 11.38 -29.96 -2.52
CA PHE A 20 10.38 -28.96 -2.79
C PHE A 20 8.96 -29.56 -2.81
N LEU A 21 8.74 -30.67 -3.50
CA LEU A 21 7.44 -31.33 -3.54
C LEU A 21 7.02 -31.84 -2.15
N LEU A 22 7.93 -32.43 -1.38
CA LEU A 22 7.61 -32.93 -0.03
C LEU A 22 7.17 -31.80 0.92
N ILE A 23 7.66 -30.59 0.72
CA ILE A 23 7.30 -29.43 1.54
C ILE A 23 6.02 -28.75 1.02
N ALA A 24 5.96 -28.49 -0.29
CA ALA A 24 4.89 -27.69 -0.90
C ALA A 24 3.62 -28.50 -1.21
N ALA A 25 3.74 -29.73 -1.73
CA ALA A 25 2.60 -30.48 -2.22
C ALA A 25 1.55 -30.84 -1.14
N PRO A 26 1.92 -31.21 0.13
CA PRO A 26 0.93 -31.63 1.11
C PRO A 26 -0.16 -30.59 1.33
N TRP A 27 0.21 -29.31 1.49
CA TRP A 27 -0.75 -28.23 1.69
C TRP A 27 -1.65 -28.03 0.46
N HIS A 28 -1.07 -27.99 -0.75
CA HIS A 28 -1.84 -27.77 -1.98
C HIS A 28 -2.81 -28.93 -2.26
N VAL A 29 -2.37 -30.18 -2.00
CA VAL A 29 -3.22 -31.36 -2.15
C VAL A 29 -4.36 -31.30 -1.15
N LEU A 30 -4.09 -31.08 0.14
CA LEU A 30 -5.11 -31.01 1.18
C LEU A 30 -6.10 -29.86 0.94
N ALA A 31 -5.63 -28.68 0.53
CA ALA A 31 -6.49 -27.55 0.20
C ALA A 31 -7.38 -27.86 -1.02
N THR A 32 -6.82 -28.49 -2.07
CA THR A 32 -7.61 -28.93 -3.22
C THR A 32 -8.70 -29.93 -2.82
N LEU A 33 -8.36 -30.95 -2.02
CA LEU A 33 -9.31 -31.97 -1.59
C LEU A 33 -10.39 -31.42 -0.64
N ARG A 34 -10.03 -30.40 0.16
CA ARG A 34 -10.95 -29.79 1.13
C ARG A 34 -11.92 -28.79 0.52
N MET A 35 -11.57 -28.18 -0.62
CA MET A 35 -12.33 -27.10 -1.25
C MET A 35 -12.76 -27.45 -2.67
N PRO A 36 -13.82 -28.31 -2.84
CA PRO A 36 -14.38 -28.63 -4.15
C PRO A 36 -15.07 -27.41 -4.78
N PRO A 37 -15.32 -27.45 -6.12
CA PRO A 37 -15.05 -28.54 -7.07
C PRO A 37 -13.55 -28.71 -7.37
N HIS A 38 -13.16 -29.98 -7.68
CA HIS A 38 -11.76 -30.32 -7.92
C HIS A 38 -11.43 -30.25 -9.43
N PHE A 39 -10.20 -29.82 -9.75
CA PHE A 39 -9.61 -29.87 -11.10
C PHE A 39 -10.46 -29.23 -12.20
N VAL A 40 -11.05 -28.06 -11.92
CA VAL A 40 -11.73 -27.23 -12.92
C VAL A 40 -10.69 -26.47 -13.73
N PHE A 41 -10.86 -26.40 -15.06
CA PHE A 41 -9.92 -25.77 -16.01
C PHE A 41 -10.58 -24.69 -16.86
N THR A 42 -11.73 -24.15 -16.43
CA THR A 42 -12.36 -23.04 -17.16
C THR A 42 -11.45 -21.81 -17.23
N MET A 43 -11.52 -21.08 -18.35
CA MET A 43 -10.79 -19.84 -18.57
C MET A 43 -11.63 -18.60 -18.17
N HIS A 44 -12.87 -18.80 -17.74
CA HIS A 44 -13.81 -17.74 -17.38
C HIS A 44 -14.40 -17.99 -16.02
N SER A 45 -14.70 -16.91 -15.31
CA SER A 45 -15.46 -16.88 -14.06
C SER A 45 -16.18 -15.54 -13.93
N GLY A 46 -17.26 -15.52 -13.16
CA GLY A 46 -18.10 -14.35 -12.94
C GLY A 46 -18.63 -14.26 -11.50
N PRO A 47 -19.38 -13.17 -11.20
CA PRO A 47 -20.03 -13.00 -9.90
C PRO A 47 -20.94 -14.18 -9.55
N GLY A 48 -20.80 -14.71 -8.34
CA GLY A 48 -21.57 -15.86 -7.86
C GLY A 48 -20.98 -17.22 -8.22
N GLU A 49 -19.94 -17.28 -9.05
CA GLU A 49 -19.32 -18.55 -9.46
C GLU A 49 -18.14 -18.91 -8.54
N TYR A 50 -18.09 -20.17 -8.13
CA TYR A 50 -17.00 -20.74 -7.35
C TYR A 50 -16.50 -22.04 -7.98
N HIS A 51 -15.24 -22.11 -8.30
CA HIS A 51 -14.60 -23.21 -9.04
C HIS A 51 -13.60 -24.02 -8.20
N GLY A 52 -13.60 -23.83 -6.88
CA GLY A 52 -12.72 -24.50 -5.94
C GLY A 52 -11.31 -23.91 -5.84
N PHE A 53 -10.55 -24.46 -4.89
CA PHE A 53 -9.18 -24.00 -4.62
C PHE A 53 -8.23 -24.23 -5.77
N PHE A 54 -8.30 -25.41 -6.45
CA PHE A 54 -7.40 -25.73 -7.55
C PHE A 54 -7.51 -24.70 -8.67
N TRP A 55 -8.73 -24.40 -9.09
CA TRP A 55 -8.96 -23.38 -10.13
C TRP A 55 -8.45 -22.01 -9.67
N PHE A 56 -8.84 -21.58 -8.46
CA PHE A 56 -8.43 -20.27 -7.96
C PHE A 56 -6.92 -20.12 -7.92
N TYR A 57 -6.21 -21.11 -7.35
CA TYR A 57 -4.77 -20.99 -7.15
C TYR A 57 -3.99 -21.19 -8.47
N PHE A 58 -4.21 -22.32 -9.16
CA PHE A 58 -3.39 -22.64 -10.33
C PHE A 58 -3.86 -21.96 -11.60
N MET A 59 -5.18 -21.96 -11.88
CA MET A 59 -5.70 -21.35 -13.10
C MET A 59 -5.81 -19.84 -12.95
N ASN A 60 -6.52 -19.33 -11.94
CA ASN A 60 -6.81 -17.90 -11.81
C ASN A 60 -5.59 -17.07 -11.44
N GLU A 61 -4.90 -17.43 -10.35
CA GLU A 61 -3.79 -16.62 -9.81
C GLU A 61 -2.46 -16.82 -10.57
N HIS A 62 -2.29 -17.88 -11.34
CA HIS A 62 -1.08 -18.09 -12.13
C HIS A 62 -1.33 -17.94 -13.63
N VAL A 63 -2.20 -18.76 -14.22
CA VAL A 63 -2.41 -18.77 -15.67
C VAL A 63 -3.19 -17.53 -16.12
N LEU A 64 -4.39 -17.31 -15.60
CA LEU A 64 -5.27 -16.22 -16.03
C LEU A 64 -4.68 -14.85 -15.63
N ARG A 65 -4.06 -14.76 -14.45
CA ARG A 65 -3.37 -13.54 -14.03
C ARG A 65 -2.20 -13.20 -14.96
N PHE A 66 -1.39 -14.19 -15.36
CA PHE A 66 -0.32 -13.97 -16.32
C PHE A 66 -0.86 -13.49 -17.67
N LEU A 67 -2.01 -14.01 -18.12
CA LEU A 67 -2.67 -13.61 -19.35
C LEU A 67 -3.48 -12.30 -19.25
N GLY A 68 -3.61 -11.70 -18.06
CA GLY A 68 -4.44 -10.52 -17.82
C GLY A 68 -5.95 -10.81 -17.82
N LEU A 69 -6.34 -12.07 -17.57
CA LEU A 69 -7.74 -12.56 -17.59
C LEU A 69 -8.22 -12.98 -16.18
N ARG A 70 -7.52 -12.61 -15.14
CA ARG A 70 -7.84 -12.95 -13.75
C ARG A 70 -9.25 -12.47 -13.35
N TYR A 71 -9.94 -13.27 -12.54
CA TYR A 71 -11.18 -12.88 -11.87
C TYR A 71 -11.03 -12.91 -10.33
N PRO A 72 -11.49 -11.91 -9.56
CA PRO A 72 -11.83 -10.57 -10.04
C PRO A 72 -10.67 -9.86 -10.73
N HIS A 73 -10.95 -8.96 -11.65
CA HIS A 73 -9.89 -8.25 -12.39
C HIS A 73 -8.95 -7.49 -11.46
N ASP A 74 -7.66 -7.51 -11.79
CA ASP A 74 -6.68 -6.67 -11.10
C ASP A 74 -6.98 -5.19 -11.40
N TYR A 75 -7.08 -4.38 -10.36
CA TYR A 75 -7.44 -2.95 -10.44
C TYR A 75 -6.22 -2.02 -10.39
N ASN A 76 -5.06 -2.50 -9.95
CA ASN A 76 -3.84 -1.70 -9.76
C ASN A 76 -2.77 -2.01 -10.83
N THR A 77 -3.19 -2.15 -12.07
CA THR A 77 -2.30 -2.38 -13.19
C THR A 77 -1.77 -1.06 -13.74
N VAL A 78 -0.51 -1.08 -14.21
CA VAL A 78 0.13 0.06 -14.86
C VAL A 78 0.51 -0.27 -16.30
N PRO A 79 0.53 0.71 -17.24
CA PRO A 79 1.04 0.48 -18.58
C PRO A 79 2.48 -0.05 -18.54
N ARG A 80 2.83 -0.94 -19.48
CA ARG A 80 4.17 -1.58 -19.53
C ARG A 80 5.32 -0.58 -19.50
N LEU A 81 5.20 0.53 -20.24
CA LEU A 81 6.22 1.58 -20.23
C LEU A 81 6.34 2.25 -18.84
N ALA A 82 5.21 2.53 -18.20
CA ALA A 82 5.19 3.08 -16.85
C ALA A 82 5.83 2.10 -15.85
N PHE A 83 5.54 0.80 -15.94
CA PHE A 83 6.18 -0.24 -15.12
C PHE A 83 7.72 -0.18 -15.17
N TRP A 84 8.31 0.04 -16.37
CA TRP A 84 9.76 0.20 -16.51
C TRP A 84 10.26 1.54 -15.95
N LEU A 85 9.57 2.65 -16.24
CA LEU A 85 9.99 3.99 -15.85
C LEU A 85 9.83 4.25 -14.34
N LEU A 86 8.81 3.66 -13.71
CA LEU A 86 8.58 3.78 -12.27
C LEU A 86 9.75 3.24 -11.44
N ASN A 87 10.52 2.29 -11.95
CA ASN A 87 11.75 1.85 -11.28
C ASN A 87 12.78 2.98 -11.13
N LEU A 88 12.80 3.98 -12.01
CA LEU A 88 13.65 5.15 -11.87
C LEU A 88 13.20 6.03 -10.71
N VAL A 89 11.89 6.13 -10.52
CA VAL A 89 11.27 6.90 -9.41
C VAL A 89 11.50 6.19 -8.08
N TRP A 90 11.17 4.88 -8.01
CA TRP A 90 11.28 4.11 -6.76
C TRP A 90 12.72 3.91 -6.29
N LEU A 91 13.68 3.96 -7.22
CA LEU A 91 15.11 3.90 -6.90
C LEU A 91 15.76 5.28 -6.75
N PHE A 92 14.97 6.38 -6.82
CA PHE A 92 15.51 7.71 -6.54
C PHE A 92 16.08 7.77 -5.11
N PRO A 93 17.23 8.40 -4.91
CA PRO A 93 18.09 9.14 -5.86
C PRO A 93 19.13 8.26 -6.58
N TRP A 94 19.21 6.98 -6.26
CA TRP A 94 20.25 6.07 -6.74
C TRP A 94 20.14 5.80 -8.25
N SER A 95 18.93 5.91 -8.83
CA SER A 95 18.67 5.75 -10.26
C SER A 95 19.48 6.71 -11.13
N PHE A 96 19.87 7.88 -10.62
CA PHE A 96 20.77 8.81 -11.33
C PHE A 96 22.12 8.20 -11.65
N TYR A 97 22.56 7.17 -10.94
CA TYR A 97 23.84 6.51 -11.17
C TYR A 97 23.78 5.34 -12.15
N PHE A 98 22.63 5.02 -12.74
CA PHE A 98 22.52 3.98 -13.78
C PHE A 98 23.46 4.19 -14.98
N PRO A 99 23.69 5.44 -15.48
CA PRO A 99 24.65 5.64 -16.56
C PRO A 99 26.07 5.15 -16.23
N ALA A 100 26.47 5.22 -14.95
CA ALA A 100 27.75 4.65 -14.51
C ALA A 100 27.73 3.11 -14.47
N ALA A 101 26.58 2.50 -14.17
CA ALA A 101 26.42 1.05 -14.17
C ALA A 101 26.53 0.45 -15.58
N ILE A 102 26.07 1.14 -16.62
CA ILE A 102 26.19 0.71 -18.01
C ILE A 102 27.67 0.55 -18.44
N ARG A 103 28.59 1.27 -17.81
CA ARG A 103 30.04 1.25 -18.10
C ARG A 103 30.81 0.20 -17.34
N LEU A 104 30.15 -0.58 -16.53
CA LEU A 104 30.80 -1.67 -15.81
C LEU A 104 31.25 -2.81 -16.75
N ASN A 105 32.32 -3.50 -16.34
CA ASN A 105 32.71 -4.73 -17.01
C ASN A 105 31.85 -5.89 -16.54
N TYR A 106 31.09 -6.50 -17.43
CA TYR A 106 30.21 -7.64 -17.19
C TYR A 106 30.80 -8.98 -17.65
N ARG A 107 32.09 -9.01 -18.06
CA ARG A 107 32.74 -10.24 -18.50
C ARG A 107 32.93 -11.19 -17.30
N PRO A 108 32.62 -12.50 -17.42
CA PRO A 108 32.66 -13.45 -16.33
C PRO A 108 34.10 -13.94 -16.01
N SER A 109 35.13 -13.16 -16.37
CA SER A 109 36.53 -13.51 -16.21
C SER A 109 36.95 -13.57 -14.73
N ASP A 110 36.39 -12.72 -13.90
CA ASP A 110 36.69 -12.63 -12.47
C ASP A 110 35.43 -12.75 -11.62
N ARG A 111 35.58 -12.76 -10.29
CA ARG A 111 34.44 -12.85 -9.36
C ARG A 111 33.52 -11.66 -9.47
N ALA A 112 34.05 -10.46 -9.60
CA ALA A 112 33.29 -9.23 -9.68
C ALA A 112 32.44 -9.18 -10.97
N GLY A 113 33.04 -9.53 -12.13
CA GLY A 113 32.32 -9.60 -13.40
C GLY A 113 31.21 -10.65 -13.39
N ARG A 114 31.46 -11.83 -12.78
CA ARG A 114 30.41 -12.87 -12.62
C ARG A 114 29.25 -12.38 -11.76
N THR A 115 29.53 -11.71 -10.63
CA THR A 115 28.48 -11.16 -9.75
C THR A 115 27.67 -10.08 -10.47
N ARG A 116 28.31 -9.18 -11.21
CA ARG A 116 27.64 -8.15 -12.00
C ARG A 116 26.77 -8.75 -13.10
N LEU A 117 27.28 -9.73 -13.83
CA LEU A 117 26.54 -10.44 -14.86
C LEU A 117 25.32 -11.15 -14.28
N MET A 118 25.49 -11.84 -13.14
CA MET A 118 24.38 -12.47 -12.43
C MET A 118 23.31 -11.45 -12.04
N ALA A 119 23.69 -10.32 -11.46
CA ALA A 119 22.75 -9.25 -11.07
C ALA A 119 22.04 -8.64 -12.28
N LEU A 120 22.75 -8.46 -13.41
CA LEU A 120 22.14 -7.99 -14.66
C LEU A 120 21.15 -8.99 -15.22
N CYS A 121 21.50 -10.29 -15.27
CA CYS A 121 20.60 -11.35 -15.72
C CYS A 121 19.37 -11.48 -14.81
N TRP A 122 19.56 -11.39 -13.49
CA TRP A 122 18.46 -11.39 -12.53
C TRP A 122 17.48 -10.23 -12.79
N THR A 123 18.00 -9.00 -12.87
CA THR A 123 17.20 -7.81 -13.17
C THR A 123 16.48 -7.95 -14.50
N GLY A 124 17.20 -8.30 -15.57
CA GLY A 124 16.67 -8.41 -16.92
C GLY A 124 15.61 -9.52 -17.03
N PHE A 125 15.83 -10.67 -16.41
CA PHE A 125 14.88 -11.77 -16.43
C PHE A 125 13.55 -11.38 -15.77
N LEU A 126 13.58 -10.81 -14.57
CA LEU A 126 12.34 -10.44 -13.86
C LEU A 126 11.60 -9.30 -14.52
N LEU A 127 12.30 -8.26 -14.99
CA LEU A 127 11.65 -7.18 -15.72
C LEU A 127 11.00 -7.68 -17.00
N LEU A 128 11.70 -8.52 -17.76
CA LEU A 128 11.17 -9.10 -18.99
C LEU A 128 9.97 -10.01 -18.69
N PHE A 129 10.09 -10.91 -17.71
CA PHE A 129 9.02 -11.83 -17.31
C PHE A 129 7.74 -11.07 -16.95
N PHE A 130 7.82 -10.08 -16.05
CA PHE A 130 6.65 -9.32 -15.64
C PHE A 130 6.13 -8.36 -16.72
N SER A 131 6.92 -8.02 -17.74
CA SER A 131 6.43 -7.24 -18.89
C SER A 131 5.46 -8.03 -19.77
N PHE A 132 5.46 -9.35 -19.70
CA PHE A 132 4.49 -10.21 -20.40
C PHE A 132 3.29 -10.62 -19.56
N SER A 133 3.33 -10.33 -18.26
CA SER A 133 2.23 -10.59 -17.33
C SER A 133 1.42 -9.32 -17.05
N THR A 134 0.43 -9.41 -16.17
CA THR A 134 -0.20 -8.24 -15.56
C THR A 134 0.85 -7.39 -14.84
N THR A 135 1.02 -6.14 -15.26
CA THR A 135 2.03 -5.24 -14.71
C THR A 135 1.48 -4.51 -13.48
N GLN A 136 2.06 -4.81 -12.32
CA GLN A 136 1.81 -4.06 -11.08
C GLN A 136 3.12 -3.44 -10.59
N GLU A 137 3.06 -2.25 -9.99
CA GLU A 137 4.26 -1.50 -9.59
C GLU A 137 5.21 -2.32 -8.73
N TYR A 138 4.70 -3.04 -7.74
CA TYR A 138 5.50 -3.80 -6.78
C TYR A 138 6.10 -5.10 -7.31
N TYR A 139 5.74 -5.55 -8.52
CA TYR A 139 6.34 -6.74 -9.14
C TYR A 139 7.83 -6.56 -9.44
N SER A 140 8.31 -5.31 -9.48
CA SER A 140 9.73 -5.02 -9.63
C SER A 140 10.54 -5.13 -8.33
N LEU A 141 9.92 -5.20 -7.14
CA LEU A 141 10.64 -5.26 -5.86
C LEU A 141 11.76 -6.33 -5.80
N PRO A 142 11.59 -7.56 -6.34
CA PRO A 142 12.65 -8.57 -6.29
C PRO A 142 13.92 -8.21 -7.07
N ILE A 143 13.90 -7.20 -7.95
CA ILE A 143 15.12 -6.77 -8.67
C ILE A 143 15.98 -5.80 -7.87
N TYR A 144 15.48 -5.18 -6.81
CA TYR A 144 16.18 -4.12 -6.09
C TYR A 144 17.50 -4.57 -5.44
N PRO A 145 17.61 -5.77 -4.85
CA PRO A 145 18.92 -6.26 -4.38
C PRO A 145 19.95 -6.38 -5.51
N ALA A 146 19.53 -6.84 -6.69
CA ALA A 146 20.40 -6.95 -7.85
C ALA A 146 20.84 -5.55 -8.37
N LEU A 147 19.89 -4.61 -8.44
CA LEU A 147 20.17 -3.22 -8.82
C LEU A 147 21.10 -2.54 -7.80
N ALA A 148 20.90 -2.76 -6.51
CA ALA A 148 21.78 -2.23 -5.46
C ALA A 148 23.24 -2.73 -5.62
N LEU A 149 23.44 -4.02 -5.94
CA LEU A 149 24.77 -4.57 -6.24
C LEU A 149 25.41 -3.91 -7.47
N LEU A 150 24.64 -3.69 -8.54
CA LEU A 150 25.13 -3.01 -9.75
C LEU A 150 25.48 -1.54 -9.48
N LEU A 151 24.60 -0.81 -8.79
CA LEU A 151 24.83 0.58 -8.45
C LEU A 151 26.00 0.77 -7.49
N GLY A 152 26.10 -0.07 -6.44
CA GLY A 152 27.26 -0.07 -5.53
C GLY A 152 28.58 -0.34 -6.27
N SER A 153 28.56 -1.33 -7.19
CA SER A 153 29.72 -1.60 -8.04
C SER A 153 30.07 -0.44 -8.98
N ALA A 154 29.05 0.27 -9.52
CA ALA A 154 29.27 1.44 -10.37
C ALA A 154 29.85 2.62 -9.59
N MET A 155 29.35 2.84 -8.39
CA MET A 155 29.84 3.88 -7.48
C MET A 155 31.28 3.64 -7.03
N ASP A 156 31.76 2.40 -6.99
CA ASP A 156 33.15 2.07 -6.63
C ASP A 156 34.09 1.97 -7.85
N SER A 157 33.59 1.81 -9.08
CA SER A 157 34.39 1.60 -10.29
C SER A 157 35.07 2.88 -10.79
N GLN A 158 36.35 2.84 -11.14
CA GLN A 158 37.07 3.96 -11.77
C GLN A 158 36.57 4.23 -13.21
N ALA A 159 36.17 3.19 -13.94
CA ALA A 159 35.67 3.32 -15.31
C ALA A 159 34.41 4.18 -15.41
N GLY A 160 33.57 4.20 -14.36
CA GLY A 160 32.34 4.99 -14.29
C GLY A 160 32.52 6.42 -13.77
N TYR A 161 33.74 6.84 -13.38
CA TYR A 161 33.92 8.10 -12.63
C TYR A 161 33.42 9.37 -13.34
N LYS A 162 33.63 9.52 -14.64
CA LYS A 162 33.12 10.68 -15.40
C LYS A 162 31.59 10.71 -15.37
N TRP A 163 30.95 9.57 -15.53
CA TRP A 163 29.50 9.40 -15.48
C TRP A 163 28.95 9.64 -14.08
N PHE A 164 29.66 9.14 -13.06
CA PHE A 164 29.33 9.42 -11.66
C PHE A 164 29.28 10.90 -11.37
N LYS A 165 30.31 11.67 -11.81
CA LYS A 165 30.36 13.13 -11.62
C LYS A 165 29.21 13.85 -12.35
N GLY A 166 28.89 13.45 -13.57
CA GLY A 166 27.75 13.97 -14.33
C GLY A 166 26.41 13.69 -13.62
N SER A 167 26.21 12.45 -13.21
CA SER A 167 25.03 12.01 -12.44
C SER A 167 24.87 12.77 -11.11
N SER A 168 25.97 12.98 -10.37
CA SER A 168 25.94 13.74 -9.11
C SER A 168 25.53 15.21 -9.33
N ARG A 169 26.01 15.84 -10.40
CA ARG A 169 25.62 17.21 -10.75
C ARG A 169 24.14 17.31 -11.16
N ALA A 170 23.67 16.35 -11.97
CA ALA A 170 22.27 16.29 -12.37
C ALA A 170 21.37 16.06 -11.15
N LEU A 171 21.77 15.16 -10.26
CA LEU A 171 21.07 14.92 -8.99
C LEU A 171 21.04 16.16 -8.10
N ALA A 172 22.16 16.89 -8.00
CA ALA A 172 22.21 18.15 -7.24
C ALA A 172 21.26 19.21 -7.80
N ALA A 173 21.12 19.29 -9.13
CA ALA A 173 20.16 20.18 -9.78
C ALA A 173 18.70 19.79 -9.45
N VAL A 174 18.39 18.48 -9.41
CA VAL A 174 17.05 17.99 -8.98
C VAL A 174 16.79 18.32 -7.51
N TYR A 175 17.75 18.10 -6.63
CA TYR A 175 17.63 18.49 -5.23
C TYR A 175 17.44 20.01 -5.05
N ALA A 176 18.14 20.82 -5.85
CA ALA A 176 17.98 22.27 -5.83
C ALA A 176 16.57 22.70 -6.27
N ALA A 177 16.06 22.11 -7.34
CA ALA A 177 14.69 22.37 -7.80
C ALA A 177 13.64 21.93 -6.76
N ALA A 178 13.81 20.74 -6.17
CA ALA A 178 12.92 20.25 -5.09
C ALA A 178 12.97 21.18 -3.87
N LEU A 179 14.16 21.60 -3.44
CA LEU A 179 14.33 22.54 -2.33
C LEU A 179 13.62 23.88 -2.62
N ALA A 180 13.81 24.45 -3.81
CA ALA A 180 13.14 25.69 -4.21
C ALA A 180 11.60 25.52 -4.19
N THR A 181 11.09 24.43 -4.74
CA THR A 181 9.65 24.12 -4.72
C THR A 181 9.11 24.02 -3.30
N ILE A 182 9.80 23.29 -2.42
CA ILE A 182 9.39 23.17 -1.00
C ILE A 182 9.40 24.54 -0.30
N CYS A 183 10.42 25.37 -0.55
CA CYS A 183 10.48 26.72 0.03
C CYS A 183 9.32 27.60 -0.47
N VAL A 184 8.96 27.51 -1.74
CA VAL A 184 7.79 28.23 -2.31
C VAL A 184 6.50 27.77 -1.66
N ILE A 185 6.31 26.46 -1.51
CA ILE A 185 5.12 25.89 -0.83
C ILE A 185 5.06 26.38 0.62
N LEU A 186 6.15 26.26 1.37
CA LEU A 186 6.22 26.72 2.78
C LEU A 186 5.90 28.21 2.91
N TYR A 187 6.41 29.02 1.99
CA TYR A 187 6.09 30.44 1.95
C TYR A 187 4.61 30.70 1.64
N ALA A 188 4.03 29.98 0.66
CA ALA A 188 2.64 30.14 0.25
C ALA A 188 1.66 29.76 1.41
N VAL A 189 2.01 28.73 2.19
CA VAL A 189 1.13 28.26 3.28
C VAL A 189 1.46 28.88 4.65
N ARG A 190 2.39 29.82 4.74
CA ARG A 190 2.85 30.36 6.05
C ARG A 190 1.75 30.95 6.94
N THR A 191 0.69 31.51 6.31
CA THR A 191 -0.44 32.15 7.00
C THR A 191 -1.71 31.32 7.00
N VAL A 192 -1.71 30.15 6.31
CA VAL A 192 -2.88 29.28 6.23
C VAL A 192 -3.06 28.54 7.55
N SER A 193 -4.23 28.63 8.18
CA SER A 193 -4.51 27.91 9.43
C SER A 193 -4.67 26.40 9.16
N ALA A 194 -4.12 25.58 10.08
CA ALA A 194 -4.23 24.12 10.06
C ALA A 194 -4.95 23.71 11.37
N THR A 195 -6.28 23.73 11.34
CA THR A 195 -7.16 23.36 12.46
C THR A 195 -7.88 22.07 12.19
N GLY A 196 -7.95 21.17 13.17
CA GLY A 196 -8.53 19.84 13.01
C GLY A 196 -7.57 18.86 12.34
N ASP A 197 -8.10 17.78 11.73
CA ASP A 197 -7.30 16.82 10.98
C ASP A 197 -7.13 17.19 9.50
N ILE A 198 -6.16 16.55 8.85
CA ILE A 198 -5.82 16.84 7.45
C ILE A 198 -6.95 16.44 6.48
N ALA A 199 -7.81 15.49 6.85
CA ALA A 199 -8.87 14.98 5.97
C ALA A 199 -9.79 16.10 5.50
N SER A 200 -10.07 17.10 6.36
CA SER A 200 -10.89 18.26 6.01
C SER A 200 -10.29 19.16 4.92
N ALA A 201 -9.00 18.99 4.62
CA ALA A 201 -8.28 19.75 3.62
C ALA A 201 -7.93 18.95 2.36
N LEU A 202 -8.32 17.67 2.29
CA LEU A 202 -8.08 16.80 1.14
C LEU A 202 -9.27 16.83 0.17
N GLN A 203 -8.99 16.60 -1.11
CA GLN A 203 -9.99 16.31 -2.14
C GLN A 203 -9.84 14.85 -2.52
N GLN A 204 -10.92 14.07 -2.35
CA GLN A 204 -10.86 12.64 -2.61
C GLN A 204 -11.04 12.34 -4.10
N HIS A 205 -10.10 11.57 -4.68
CA HIS A 205 -10.14 11.09 -6.06
C HIS A 205 -10.04 9.55 -6.07
N PRO A 206 -11.10 8.82 -5.68
CA PRO A 206 -11.04 7.36 -5.49
C PRO A 206 -10.56 6.57 -6.71
N ASN A 207 -10.80 7.08 -7.91
CA ASN A 207 -10.38 6.44 -9.16
C ASN A 207 -8.85 6.38 -9.33
N ASP A 208 -8.11 7.26 -8.64
CA ASP A 208 -6.66 7.35 -8.74
C ASP A 208 -5.93 6.50 -7.69
N TYR A 209 -6.65 5.90 -6.72
CA TYR A 209 -6.06 5.16 -5.59
C TYR A 209 -5.52 3.79 -5.96
N THR A 210 -5.62 3.41 -7.21
CA THR A 210 -5.04 2.16 -7.74
C THR A 210 -3.51 2.19 -7.80
N LEU A 211 -2.91 3.37 -7.80
CA LEU A 211 -1.46 3.60 -7.90
C LEU A 211 -0.89 4.07 -6.57
N SER A 212 0.36 3.71 -6.28
CA SER A 212 1.05 4.05 -5.02
C SER A 212 1.15 5.57 -4.76
N LEU A 213 1.14 6.38 -5.82
CA LEU A 213 1.16 7.85 -5.73
C LEU A 213 -0.22 8.49 -5.99
N GLY A 214 -1.28 7.69 -6.15
CA GLY A 214 -2.63 8.18 -6.47
C GLY A 214 -3.15 9.21 -5.46
N HIS A 215 -2.93 8.97 -4.17
CA HIS A 215 -3.31 9.91 -3.10
C HIS A 215 -2.60 11.27 -3.14
N MET A 216 -1.54 11.43 -3.94
CA MET A 216 -0.94 12.76 -4.13
C MET A 216 -1.88 13.73 -4.88
N GLY A 217 -2.82 13.20 -5.66
CA GLY A 217 -3.89 14.00 -6.30
C GLY A 217 -4.86 14.62 -5.31
N ASP A 218 -4.97 14.07 -4.09
CA ASP A 218 -5.86 14.57 -3.05
C ASP A 218 -5.34 15.83 -2.37
N LEU A 219 -4.04 16.14 -2.55
CA LEU A 219 -3.40 17.27 -1.87
C LEU A 219 -3.87 18.61 -2.44
N THR A 220 -4.39 19.45 -1.57
CA THR A 220 -4.73 20.85 -1.86
C THR A 220 -3.68 21.79 -1.29
N LEU A 221 -3.69 23.06 -1.69
CA LEU A 221 -2.80 24.05 -1.06
C LEU A 221 -3.01 24.11 0.46
N ARG A 222 -4.24 23.95 0.94
CA ARG A 222 -4.57 23.96 2.38
C ARG A 222 -3.97 22.75 3.10
N SER A 223 -3.93 21.58 2.47
CA SER A 223 -3.35 20.37 3.10
C SER A 223 -1.84 20.51 3.37
N PHE A 224 -1.12 21.26 2.53
CA PHE A 224 0.31 21.55 2.81
C PHE A 224 0.54 22.38 4.08
N ALA A 225 -0.47 23.09 4.59
CA ALA A 225 -0.35 23.78 5.86
C ALA A 225 -0.18 22.81 7.05
N TYR A 226 -0.78 21.63 6.98
CA TYR A 226 -0.59 20.57 7.98
C TYR A 226 0.79 19.89 7.84
N LEU A 227 1.41 19.97 6.68
CA LEU A 227 2.67 19.30 6.36
C LEU A 227 3.90 20.22 6.52
N ARG A 228 3.77 21.41 7.13
CA ARG A 228 4.92 22.36 7.30
C ARG A 228 6.13 21.73 7.95
N GLY A 229 5.92 20.96 9.04
CA GLY A 229 7.01 20.26 9.74
C GLY A 229 7.70 19.22 8.86
N PRO A 230 6.97 18.24 8.32
CA PRO A 230 7.51 17.29 7.32
C PRO A 230 8.23 17.97 6.16
N LEU A 231 7.66 19.03 5.57
CA LEU A 231 8.25 19.76 4.46
C LEU A 231 9.56 20.47 4.85
N ALA A 232 9.64 21.04 6.05
CA ALA A 232 10.88 21.66 6.55
C ALA A 232 12.01 20.61 6.69
N VAL A 233 11.70 19.40 7.18
CA VAL A 233 12.65 18.30 7.26
C VAL A 233 13.03 17.78 5.86
N ALA A 234 12.08 17.72 4.93
CA ALA A 234 12.35 17.38 3.53
C ALA A 234 13.24 18.43 2.83
N ALA A 235 13.04 19.72 3.12
CA ALA A 235 13.93 20.80 2.64
C ALA A 235 15.36 20.61 3.14
N LEU A 236 15.54 20.25 4.42
CA LEU A 236 16.87 19.92 4.97
C LEU A 236 17.48 18.72 4.24
N ALA A 237 16.70 17.66 3.99
CA ALA A 237 17.17 16.51 3.21
C ALA A 237 17.65 16.92 1.82
N CYS A 238 16.86 17.74 1.12
CA CYS A 238 17.24 18.27 -0.21
C CYS A 238 18.51 19.14 -0.15
N ALA A 239 18.65 19.98 0.86
CA ALA A 239 19.85 20.81 1.04
C ALA A 239 21.11 19.95 1.26
N VAL A 240 21.04 18.93 2.14
CA VAL A 240 22.16 18.01 2.40
C VAL A 240 22.52 17.24 1.13
N GLY A 241 21.52 16.70 0.41
CA GLY A 241 21.72 15.98 -0.84
C GLY A 241 22.33 16.86 -1.93
N MET A 242 21.82 18.08 -2.11
CA MET A 242 22.31 19.07 -3.07
C MET A 242 23.77 19.42 -2.81
N LEU A 243 24.09 19.87 -1.58
CA LEU A 243 25.45 20.29 -1.23
C LEU A 243 26.44 19.13 -1.31
N GLY A 244 26.03 17.94 -0.83
CA GLY A 244 26.87 16.76 -0.87
C GLY A 244 27.15 16.29 -2.30
N ALA A 245 26.14 16.20 -3.15
CA ALA A 245 26.29 15.77 -4.54
C ALA A 245 27.07 16.77 -5.40
N TRP A 246 27.03 18.07 -5.07
CA TRP A 246 27.72 19.11 -5.82
C TRP A 246 29.18 19.31 -5.39
N PHE A 247 29.44 19.42 -4.08
CA PHE A 247 30.74 19.86 -3.54
C PHE A 247 31.65 18.71 -3.10
N LEU A 248 31.08 17.58 -2.67
CA LEU A 248 31.87 16.52 -2.10
C LEU A 248 32.45 15.58 -3.18
N ARG A 249 33.59 14.96 -2.85
CA ARG A 249 34.17 13.91 -3.67
C ARG A 249 33.36 12.62 -3.52
N ARG A 250 33.57 11.67 -4.42
CA ARG A 250 32.81 10.44 -4.62
C ARG A 250 32.27 9.77 -3.34
N ARG A 251 33.13 9.41 -2.37
CA ARG A 251 32.67 8.80 -1.12
C ARG A 251 31.80 9.75 -0.28
N GLY A 252 32.25 11.00 -0.16
CA GLY A 252 31.49 12.03 0.55
C GLY A 252 30.13 12.32 -0.10
N ALA A 253 30.07 12.37 -1.44
CA ALA A 253 28.81 12.55 -2.17
C ALA A 253 27.85 11.41 -1.94
N VAL A 254 28.29 10.16 -2.01
CA VAL A 254 27.46 8.98 -1.73
C VAL A 254 26.96 8.98 -0.28
N LEU A 255 27.81 9.29 0.68
CA LEU A 255 27.40 9.38 2.11
C LEU A 255 26.42 10.53 2.35
N ALA A 256 26.61 11.69 1.71
CA ALA A 256 25.67 12.81 1.83
C ALA A 256 24.31 12.48 1.20
N VAL A 257 24.28 11.80 0.06
CA VAL A 257 23.04 11.30 -0.55
C VAL A 257 22.37 10.27 0.36
N ALA A 258 23.12 9.35 0.97
CA ALA A 258 22.57 8.42 1.95
C ALA A 258 22.00 9.14 3.19
N ALA A 259 22.73 10.12 3.72
CA ALA A 259 22.24 10.94 4.83
C ALA A 259 20.97 11.73 4.45
N SER A 260 20.93 12.30 3.24
CA SER A 260 19.72 12.99 2.76
C SER A 260 18.51 12.04 2.70
N MET A 261 18.70 10.77 2.31
CA MET A 261 17.61 9.79 2.32
C MET A 261 17.15 9.42 3.73
N ILE A 262 18.06 9.30 4.69
CA ILE A 262 17.69 9.07 6.09
C ILE A 262 16.81 10.24 6.60
N ILE A 263 17.21 11.48 6.34
CA ILE A 263 16.45 12.68 6.71
C ILE A 263 15.10 12.69 5.97
N PHE A 264 15.08 12.37 4.68
CA PHE A 264 13.87 12.32 3.88
C PHE A 264 12.88 11.26 4.38
N PHE A 265 13.34 10.05 4.72
CA PHE A 265 12.48 9.03 5.31
C PHE A 265 11.93 9.44 6.68
N HIS A 266 12.69 10.23 7.44
CA HIS A 266 12.17 10.82 8.66
C HIS A 266 11.07 11.86 8.37
N ALA A 267 11.25 12.71 7.35
CA ALA A 267 10.21 13.60 6.88
C ALA A 267 8.95 12.86 6.43
N ALA A 268 9.13 11.79 5.65
CA ALA A 268 8.03 10.92 5.22
C ALA A 268 7.29 10.29 6.40
N ARG A 269 8.03 9.80 7.42
CA ARG A 269 7.42 9.29 8.65
C ARG A 269 6.60 10.37 9.39
N LEU A 270 7.11 11.58 9.48
CA LEU A 270 6.36 12.70 10.09
C LEU A 270 5.10 13.03 9.28
N ALA A 271 5.17 12.99 7.96
CA ALA A 271 4.00 13.16 7.10
C ALA A 271 2.97 12.04 7.34
N MET A 272 3.39 10.77 7.43
CA MET A 272 2.49 9.65 7.74
C MET A 272 1.78 9.83 9.08
N VAL A 273 2.44 10.39 10.09
CA VAL A 273 1.80 10.73 11.39
C VAL A 273 0.71 11.79 11.21
N VAL A 274 0.94 12.78 10.35
CA VAL A 274 -0.08 13.81 10.04
C VAL A 274 -1.27 13.20 9.29
N PHE A 275 -1.02 12.22 8.43
CA PHE A 275 -2.06 11.51 7.67
C PHE A 275 -2.74 10.39 8.46
N ASP A 276 -2.28 10.03 9.67
CA ASP A 276 -2.81 8.89 10.43
C ASP A 276 -4.33 8.92 10.60
N PRO A 277 -5.00 10.04 10.95
CA PRO A 277 -6.47 10.09 11.04
C PRO A 277 -7.17 9.73 9.72
N TYR A 278 -6.59 10.12 8.60
CA TYR A 278 -7.13 9.82 7.26
C TYR A 278 -6.86 8.36 6.86
N LEU A 279 -5.68 7.83 7.11
CA LEU A 279 -5.28 6.47 6.72
C LEU A 279 -5.82 5.40 7.68
N SER A 280 -5.92 5.71 8.97
CA SER A 280 -6.32 4.79 10.03
C SER A 280 -7.76 5.04 10.48
N SER A 281 -8.45 4.02 10.96
CA SER A 281 -9.72 4.12 11.67
C SER A 281 -9.54 3.90 13.18
N ARG A 282 -8.32 4.02 13.69
CA ARG A 282 -8.01 3.85 15.12
C ARG A 282 -8.80 4.80 16.00
N PRO A 283 -8.96 6.12 15.70
CA PRO A 283 -9.77 7.01 16.53
C PRO A 283 -11.23 6.55 16.67
N LEU A 284 -11.81 5.99 15.60
CA LEU A 284 -13.14 5.39 15.65
C LEU A 284 -13.18 4.12 16.52
N ALA A 285 -12.10 3.31 16.44
CA ALA A 285 -11.99 2.11 17.28
C ALA A 285 -11.92 2.43 18.76
N GLU A 286 -11.18 3.46 19.13
CA GLU A 286 -11.07 3.93 20.52
C GLU A 286 -12.43 4.38 21.08
N LYS A 287 -13.27 5.01 20.27
CA LYS A 287 -14.66 5.34 20.62
C LYS A 287 -15.55 4.11 20.70
N LEU A 288 -15.39 3.18 19.73
CA LEU A 288 -16.16 1.94 19.72
C LEU A 288 -15.86 1.04 20.91
N VAL A 289 -14.61 1.00 21.40
CA VAL A 289 -14.23 0.24 22.60
C VAL A 289 -14.91 0.80 23.85
N GLN A 290 -15.07 2.13 23.93
CA GLN A 290 -15.74 2.79 25.07
C GLN A 290 -17.27 2.71 24.96
N ALA A 291 -17.82 2.40 23.79
CA ALA A 291 -19.25 2.33 23.55
C ALA A 291 -19.85 0.98 24.04
N PRO A 292 -21.14 0.94 24.36
CA PRO A 292 -21.81 -0.30 24.75
C PRO A 292 -21.62 -1.45 23.75
N PRO A 293 -21.73 -2.72 24.16
CA PRO A 293 -21.65 -3.85 23.25
C PRO A 293 -22.67 -3.76 22.11
N GLY A 294 -22.26 -4.17 20.91
CA GLY A 294 -23.10 -4.17 19.72
C GLY A 294 -22.34 -4.72 18.52
N GLN A 295 -23.08 -5.19 17.52
CA GLN A 295 -22.51 -5.73 16.28
C GLN A 295 -22.05 -4.60 15.37
N VAL A 296 -20.87 -4.74 14.78
CA VAL A 296 -20.34 -3.78 13.81
C VAL A 296 -20.80 -4.16 12.40
N ILE A 297 -21.15 -3.15 11.60
CA ILE A 297 -21.42 -3.25 10.17
C ILE A 297 -20.45 -2.31 9.47
N ILE A 298 -19.79 -2.76 8.41
CA ILE A 298 -18.94 -1.93 7.55
C ILE A 298 -19.64 -1.75 6.22
N ASP A 299 -19.81 -0.51 5.79
CA ASP A 299 -20.37 -0.14 4.50
C ASP A 299 -19.31 -0.26 3.39
N GLY A 300 -19.59 -1.07 2.37
CA GLY A 300 -18.71 -1.29 1.24
C GLY A 300 -17.43 -2.06 1.60
N THR A 301 -16.27 -1.53 1.23
CA THR A 301 -14.99 -2.21 1.42
C THR A 301 -14.46 -2.11 2.84
N TYR A 302 -13.99 -3.22 3.41
CA TYR A 302 -13.48 -3.26 4.78
C TYR A 302 -12.07 -2.63 4.94
N TYR A 303 -11.32 -2.44 3.85
CA TYR A 303 -9.92 -2.00 3.91
C TYR A 303 -9.71 -0.69 4.69
N PRO A 304 -10.50 0.38 4.48
CA PRO A 304 -10.37 1.62 5.26
C PRO A 304 -10.68 1.45 6.75
N PHE A 305 -11.39 0.37 7.10
CA PHE A 305 -11.84 0.06 8.46
C PHE A 305 -11.11 -1.13 9.10
N SER A 306 -10.07 -1.67 8.47
CA SER A 306 -9.31 -2.80 9.01
C SER A 306 -8.73 -2.50 10.40
N SER A 307 -8.27 -1.27 10.64
CA SER A 307 -7.80 -0.83 11.95
C SER A 307 -8.92 -0.69 12.98
N LEU A 308 -10.17 -0.38 12.55
CA LEU A 308 -11.34 -0.40 13.44
C LEU A 308 -11.53 -1.78 14.05
N LEU A 309 -11.50 -2.83 13.22
CA LEU A 309 -11.66 -4.22 13.67
C LEU A 309 -10.47 -4.66 14.53
N TYR A 310 -9.25 -4.35 14.10
CA TYR A 310 -8.04 -4.75 14.82
C TYR A 310 -7.98 -4.18 16.24
N TYR A 311 -8.20 -2.87 16.41
CA TYR A 311 -8.09 -2.21 17.72
C TYR A 311 -9.32 -2.41 18.59
N SER A 312 -10.51 -2.62 18.02
CA SER A 312 -11.72 -2.90 18.82
C SER A 312 -11.87 -4.36 19.20
N GLY A 313 -11.21 -5.28 18.50
CA GLY A 313 -11.38 -6.72 18.67
C GLY A 313 -12.78 -7.22 18.33
N ARG A 314 -13.59 -6.43 17.61
CA ARG A 314 -14.97 -6.79 17.23
C ARG A 314 -15.01 -7.38 15.83
N GLU A 315 -15.89 -8.35 15.62
CA GLU A 315 -16.23 -8.86 14.30
C GLU A 315 -17.23 -7.91 13.60
N ALA A 316 -17.23 -7.91 12.26
CA ALA A 316 -18.15 -7.07 11.49
C ALA A 316 -18.92 -7.86 10.44
N LEU A 317 -20.15 -7.41 10.18
CA LEU A 317 -20.87 -7.70 8.96
C LEU A 317 -20.43 -6.71 7.87
N LEU A 318 -20.47 -7.13 6.61
CA LEU A 318 -20.04 -6.37 5.46
C LEU A 318 -21.24 -6.07 4.55
N LEU A 319 -21.72 -4.83 4.59
CA LEU A 319 -22.81 -4.35 3.74
C LEU A 319 -22.24 -4.07 2.34
N ASP A 320 -22.71 -4.81 1.34
CA ASP A 320 -22.19 -4.77 -0.04
C ASP A 320 -20.66 -4.99 -0.13
N GLY A 321 -20.10 -5.74 0.85
CA GLY A 321 -18.66 -5.89 1.02
C GLY A 321 -18.01 -6.98 0.17
N ARG A 322 -18.73 -7.60 -0.80
CA ARG A 322 -18.14 -8.54 -1.76
C ARG A 322 -17.30 -7.80 -2.79
N TYR A 323 -16.08 -7.48 -2.42
CA TYR A 323 -15.21 -6.63 -3.23
C TYR A 323 -13.79 -7.20 -3.31
N ASN A 324 -13.17 -7.12 -4.48
CA ASN A 324 -11.79 -7.53 -4.74
C ASN A 324 -11.48 -8.96 -4.22
N ASN A 325 -10.51 -9.07 -3.31
CA ASN A 325 -10.02 -10.36 -2.80
C ASN A 325 -11.05 -11.13 -1.96
N LEU A 326 -12.09 -10.47 -1.45
CA LEU A 326 -13.17 -11.13 -0.71
C LEU A 326 -14.24 -11.72 -1.62
N GLU A 327 -14.38 -11.20 -2.84
CA GLU A 327 -15.48 -11.54 -3.74
C GLU A 327 -15.50 -13.04 -4.05
N TYR A 328 -14.43 -13.58 -4.62
CA TYR A 328 -14.38 -14.99 -5.00
C TYR A 328 -14.57 -15.94 -3.81
N GLY A 329 -13.86 -15.68 -2.71
CA GLY A 329 -13.96 -16.52 -1.49
C GLY A 329 -15.32 -16.47 -0.82
N SER A 330 -16.09 -15.39 -1.01
CA SER A 330 -17.44 -15.26 -0.44
C SER A 330 -18.45 -16.22 -1.03
N TYR A 331 -18.19 -16.76 -2.22
CA TYR A 331 -19.04 -17.76 -2.89
C TYR A 331 -18.69 -19.21 -2.52
N ALA A 332 -17.64 -19.41 -1.73
CA ALA A 332 -17.22 -20.76 -1.33
C ALA A 332 -18.27 -21.42 -0.41
N PRO A 333 -18.54 -22.72 -0.58
CA PRO A 333 -19.39 -23.48 0.35
C PRO A 333 -18.84 -23.38 1.78
N GLY A 334 -19.70 -22.98 2.72
CA GLY A 334 -19.32 -22.79 4.14
C GLY A 334 -18.58 -21.48 4.41
N SER A 335 -18.60 -20.52 3.49
CA SER A 335 -18.11 -19.16 3.76
C SER A 335 -18.90 -18.52 4.92
N PRO A 336 -18.27 -17.72 5.79
CA PRO A 336 -18.97 -17.07 6.90
C PRO A 336 -20.12 -16.19 6.39
N PRO A 337 -21.30 -16.18 7.06
CA PRO A 337 -22.46 -15.38 6.66
C PRO A 337 -22.31 -13.91 7.09
N VAL A 338 -21.17 -13.30 6.71
CA VAL A 338 -20.85 -11.91 7.09
C VAL A 338 -21.27 -10.89 6.05
N PHE A 339 -21.60 -11.33 4.83
CA PHE A 339 -21.97 -10.43 3.73
C PHE A 339 -23.48 -10.19 3.75
N ILE A 340 -23.89 -8.94 3.92
CA ILE A 340 -25.30 -8.51 3.97
C ILE A 340 -25.59 -7.53 2.83
N ASP A 341 -26.84 -7.49 2.42
CA ASP A 341 -27.40 -6.55 1.45
C ASP A 341 -28.16 -5.39 2.13
N ASP A 342 -28.64 -4.44 1.33
CA ASP A 342 -29.38 -3.28 1.80
C ASP A 342 -30.66 -3.65 2.57
N ASP A 343 -31.38 -4.69 2.14
CA ASP A 343 -32.62 -5.14 2.82
C ASP A 343 -32.31 -5.79 4.17
N GLN A 344 -31.24 -6.57 4.23
CA GLN A 344 -30.77 -7.18 5.48
C GLN A 344 -30.29 -6.10 6.45
N PHE A 345 -29.55 -5.09 5.95
CA PHE A 345 -29.14 -3.96 6.75
C PHE A 345 -30.33 -3.22 7.35
N ALA A 346 -31.33 -2.88 6.54
CA ALA A 346 -32.54 -2.17 7.03
C ALA A 346 -33.28 -2.94 8.12
N ARG A 347 -33.41 -4.28 7.98
CA ARG A 347 -34.00 -5.15 9.00
C ARG A 347 -33.19 -5.18 10.29
N LEU A 348 -31.87 -5.34 10.19
CA LEU A 348 -30.98 -5.38 11.35
C LEU A 348 -30.98 -4.03 12.07
N TRP A 349 -30.90 -2.94 11.33
CA TRP A 349 -30.84 -1.59 11.88
C TRP A 349 -32.11 -1.18 12.62
N SER A 350 -33.29 -1.64 12.15
CA SER A 350 -34.58 -1.41 12.80
C SER A 350 -34.89 -2.40 13.93
N SER A 351 -34.02 -3.38 14.18
CA SER A 351 -34.20 -4.32 15.29
C SER A 351 -33.90 -3.65 16.64
N GLY A 352 -34.36 -4.27 17.73
CA GLY A 352 -34.08 -3.79 19.10
C GLY A 352 -32.62 -3.97 19.54
N SER A 353 -31.77 -4.66 18.74
CA SER A 353 -30.37 -4.88 19.04
C SER A 353 -29.52 -3.67 18.68
N ARG A 354 -28.39 -3.47 19.39
CA ARG A 354 -27.48 -2.38 19.11
C ARG A 354 -26.53 -2.74 17.96
N TYR A 355 -26.49 -1.87 16.95
CA TYR A 355 -25.57 -1.95 15.82
C TYR A 355 -24.74 -0.68 15.71
N TYR A 356 -23.53 -0.84 15.17
CA TYR A 356 -22.62 0.24 14.80
C TYR A 356 -22.32 0.15 13.31
N LEU A 357 -22.46 1.26 12.60
CA LEU A 357 -22.18 1.35 11.17
C LEU A 357 -20.94 2.22 10.96
N ALA A 358 -19.91 1.65 10.35
CA ALA A 358 -18.73 2.38 9.88
C ALA A 358 -18.85 2.64 8.37
N SER A 359 -18.77 3.91 7.95
CA SER A 359 -18.89 4.34 6.55
C SER A 359 -17.90 5.47 6.23
N ASP A 360 -17.43 5.53 4.97
CA ASP A 360 -16.61 6.63 4.45
C ASP A 360 -17.44 7.85 3.99
N GLY A 361 -18.72 7.80 4.22
CA GLY A 361 -19.63 8.90 3.88
C GLY A 361 -20.12 8.90 2.43
N SER A 362 -19.56 8.09 1.55
CA SER A 362 -19.94 8.09 0.12
C SER A 362 -21.42 7.72 -0.13
N ARG A 363 -21.98 6.86 0.72
CA ARG A 363 -23.37 6.36 0.63
C ARG A 363 -24.31 6.93 1.70
N LEU A 364 -23.94 7.96 2.45
CA LEU A 364 -24.72 8.47 3.59
C LEU A 364 -26.18 8.76 3.27
N LYS A 365 -26.49 9.30 2.09
CA LYS A 365 -27.88 9.56 1.68
C LYS A 365 -28.70 8.27 1.58
N LEU A 366 -28.12 7.22 1.00
CA LEU A 366 -28.77 5.91 0.88
C LEU A 366 -28.89 5.25 2.26
N LEU A 367 -27.82 5.26 3.04
CA LEU A 367 -27.76 4.68 4.38
C LEU A 367 -28.81 5.34 5.31
N ASN A 368 -28.96 6.66 5.26
CA ASN A 368 -29.97 7.37 6.04
C ASN A 368 -31.40 6.97 5.64
N LYS A 369 -31.64 6.74 4.33
CA LYS A 369 -32.94 6.24 3.86
C LYS A 369 -33.20 4.80 4.33
N LEU A 370 -32.21 3.92 4.24
CA LEU A 370 -32.31 2.52 4.65
C LEU A 370 -32.47 2.37 6.18
N ALA A 371 -31.79 3.20 6.95
CA ALA A 371 -31.89 3.24 8.41
C ALA A 371 -33.23 3.80 8.94
N GLY A 372 -34.03 4.40 8.06
CA GLY A 372 -35.17 5.22 8.45
C GLY A 372 -34.71 6.63 8.88
N ASN A 373 -35.14 7.65 8.15
CA ASN A 373 -34.65 9.01 8.28
C ASN A 373 -34.51 9.48 9.74
N GLY A 374 -33.30 9.86 10.13
CA GLY A 374 -32.97 10.33 11.48
C GLY A 374 -32.52 9.24 12.48
N ASN A 375 -32.45 7.98 12.06
CA ASN A 375 -32.00 6.86 12.93
C ASN A 375 -30.51 6.53 12.79
N LEU A 376 -29.72 7.35 12.11
CA LEU A 376 -28.26 7.31 12.12
C LEU A 376 -27.76 8.29 13.18
N HIS A 377 -27.42 7.79 14.36
CA HIS A 377 -26.86 8.61 15.43
C HIS A 377 -25.34 8.54 15.35
N GLU A 378 -24.69 9.67 15.13
CA GLU A 378 -23.25 9.76 15.05
C GLU A 378 -22.60 9.50 16.41
N VAL A 379 -21.64 8.57 16.44
CA VAL A 379 -20.81 8.24 17.61
C VAL A 379 -19.48 8.96 17.53
N ALA A 380 -18.87 8.99 16.34
CA ALA A 380 -17.59 9.63 16.09
C ALA A 380 -17.37 9.87 14.60
N GLU A 381 -16.60 10.92 14.29
CA GLU A 381 -16.03 11.21 12.99
C GLU A 381 -14.51 11.37 13.13
N SER A 382 -13.75 10.82 12.22
CA SER A 382 -12.30 11.05 12.10
C SER A 382 -11.79 10.66 10.72
N GLY A 383 -10.96 11.51 10.13
CA GLY A 383 -10.31 11.23 8.85
C GLY A 383 -11.29 11.07 7.68
N GLY A 384 -12.44 11.74 7.72
CA GLY A 384 -13.50 11.58 6.72
C GLY A 384 -14.25 10.26 6.80
N LYS A 385 -14.13 9.55 7.93
CA LYS A 385 -14.82 8.30 8.22
C LYS A 385 -15.73 8.50 9.41
N PHE A 386 -16.89 7.85 9.37
CA PHE A 386 -17.94 8.00 10.34
C PHE A 386 -18.25 6.68 11.04
N LEU A 387 -18.60 6.77 12.30
CA LEU A 387 -19.17 5.68 13.09
C LEU A 387 -20.55 6.12 13.59
N PHE A 388 -21.58 5.38 13.18
CA PHE A 388 -22.97 5.62 13.60
C PHE A 388 -23.47 4.48 14.49
N THR A 389 -24.56 4.73 15.21
CA THR A 389 -25.34 3.70 15.92
C THR A 389 -26.84 3.90 15.68
N ASN A 390 -27.60 2.80 15.78
CA ASN A 390 -29.06 2.82 15.70
C ASN A 390 -29.74 3.18 17.04
N HIS A 391 -28.98 3.46 18.11
CA HIS A 391 -29.51 3.89 19.39
C HIS A 391 -29.15 5.34 19.63
N ALA A 392 -30.15 6.17 19.98
CA ALA A 392 -29.89 7.54 20.39
C ALA A 392 -28.87 7.59 21.54
N PRO A 393 -27.98 8.59 21.56
CA PRO A 393 -27.10 8.81 22.71
C PRO A 393 -27.96 8.92 23.97
N GLU A 394 -27.61 8.20 25.03
CA GLU A 394 -28.20 8.43 26.32
C GLU A 394 -27.88 9.86 26.73
N THR A 395 -28.89 10.72 26.80
CA THR A 395 -28.73 12.04 27.39
C THR A 395 -28.33 11.83 28.84
N HIS A 396 -27.05 12.00 29.17
CA HIS A 396 -26.62 12.15 30.55
C HIS A 396 -27.33 13.40 31.08
N ASN A 397 -28.49 13.19 31.69
CA ASN A 397 -29.09 14.19 32.56
C ASN A 397 -28.08 14.52 33.62
N SER A 398 -27.42 15.66 33.51
CA SER A 398 -26.66 16.31 34.55
C SER A 398 -27.62 16.81 35.64
N SER A 399 -28.33 15.88 36.28
CA SER A 399 -29.08 16.12 37.51
C SER A 399 -28.15 15.89 38.74
N MET A 400 -26.94 16.43 38.69
CA MET A 400 -26.13 16.71 39.86
C MET A 400 -25.94 18.22 40.01
N LYS A 401 -27.05 18.98 40.04
CA LYS A 401 -27.15 20.26 40.71
C LYS A 401 -28.10 20.11 41.86
N GLY A 402 -27.55 19.96 43.05
CA GLY A 402 -28.35 20.03 44.29
C GLY A 402 -27.88 19.02 45.30
N ASP A 403 -26.74 19.31 45.98
CA ASP A 403 -26.51 19.03 47.39
C ASP A 403 -25.04 19.36 47.77
N ALA A 404 -24.76 20.67 47.74
CA ALA A 404 -23.55 21.19 48.36
C ALA A 404 -23.87 22.54 49.04
N GLU A 405 -24.96 22.58 49.78
CA GLU A 405 -25.16 23.53 50.86
C GLU A 405 -25.74 22.75 52.02
N ARG A 406 -24.86 22.28 52.92
CA ARG A 406 -25.06 22.24 54.38
C ARG A 406 -23.81 21.70 55.07
N THR A 407 -23.22 22.66 55.79
CA THR A 407 -22.58 22.49 57.11
C THR A 407 -21.33 21.62 57.24
N TRP A 408 -20.30 22.16 57.58
CA TRP A 408 -19.43 22.62 58.65
C TRP A 408 -17.99 22.83 58.20
#